data_a2b768b02b09a700de0df2a3c160fa40
#
_entry.id   a2b768b02b09a700de0df2a3c160fa40
#
_cell.length_a   1.000
_cell.length_b   1.000
_cell.length_c   1.000
_cell.angle_alpha   90.00
_cell.angle_beta   90.00
_cell.angle_gamma   90.00
#
_symmetry.space_group_name_H-M   'P 1'
#
loop_
_entity.id
_entity.type
_entity.pdbx_description
1 polymer ?
#
loop_
_entity_poly.entity_id
_entity_poly.type
_entity_poly.pdbx_seq_one_letter_code
_entity_poly.pdbx_strand_id
1 'polypeptide(L)'
;MNPVDLIREYYDPAGKAYGLLMRHAEQVARKALAVAARVKEPTADLTFIESAALLHDIGIFLTHAPLFGCTGTRPYLCHGVLGRELLEKAGLPRHALVCERHVGVGLSREEIEKNRLPLPSRDMRPVSLEEQIVCFADKFFSKNGDGGGVGGEKSLSRIRAELAPFGTDKVAIFDAWARRFGEVPA
;
A
#
# COMPACT_ATOMS: atom_id res chain seq x y z
N MET A 1 -13.38 5.54 -14.56
CA MET A 1 -13.39 4.07 -14.34
C MET A 1 -13.70 3.80 -12.88
N ASN A 2 -14.55 2.81 -12.57
CA ASN A 2 -14.79 2.40 -11.19
C ASN A 2 -13.67 1.42 -10.75
N PRO A 3 -12.92 1.71 -9.66
CA PRO A 3 -11.83 0.84 -9.19
C PRO A 3 -12.27 -0.59 -8.87
N VAL A 4 -13.48 -0.74 -8.31
CA VAL A 4 -14.04 -2.05 -7.94
C VAL A 4 -14.33 -2.90 -9.17
N ASP A 5 -14.78 -2.29 -10.26
CA ASP A 5 -15.03 -3.02 -11.51
C ASP A 5 -13.73 -3.53 -12.11
N LEU A 6 -12.65 -2.73 -12.06
CA LEU A 6 -11.32 -3.17 -12.49
C LEU A 6 -10.80 -4.34 -11.61
N ILE A 7 -11.00 -4.29 -10.29
CA ILE A 7 -10.62 -5.40 -9.41
C ILE A 7 -11.37 -6.68 -9.79
N ARG A 8 -12.65 -6.60 -10.12
CA ARG A 8 -13.47 -7.75 -10.53
C ARG A 8 -13.05 -8.40 -11.85
N GLU A 9 -12.30 -7.71 -12.69
CA GLU A 9 -11.70 -8.32 -13.88
C GLU A 9 -10.63 -9.37 -13.54
N TYR A 10 -9.99 -9.24 -12.37
CA TYR A 10 -8.86 -10.08 -11.94
C TYR A 10 -9.18 -10.99 -10.76
N TYR A 11 -10.21 -10.66 -9.99
CA TYR A 11 -10.57 -11.39 -8.77
C TYR A 11 -12.01 -11.87 -8.83
N ASP A 12 -12.22 -13.16 -8.55
CA ASP A 12 -13.57 -13.69 -8.36
C ASP A 12 -14.22 -13.07 -7.12
N PRO A 13 -15.35 -12.34 -7.23
CA PRO A 13 -16.05 -11.74 -6.10
C PRO A 13 -16.50 -12.72 -5.01
N ALA A 14 -16.70 -14.00 -5.34
CA ALA A 14 -17.00 -15.06 -4.38
C ALA A 14 -15.73 -15.65 -3.73
N GLY A 15 -14.55 -15.30 -4.24
CA GLY A 15 -13.28 -15.85 -3.80
C GLY A 15 -12.74 -15.22 -2.52
N LYS A 16 -11.98 -16.02 -1.74
CA LYS A 16 -11.31 -15.55 -0.51
C LYS A 16 -10.39 -14.35 -0.77
N ALA A 17 -9.64 -14.37 -1.87
CA ALA A 17 -8.70 -13.30 -2.22
C ALA A 17 -9.39 -11.96 -2.40
N TYR A 18 -10.54 -11.94 -3.10
CA TYR A 18 -11.34 -10.74 -3.30
C TYR A 18 -11.80 -10.16 -1.95
N GLY A 19 -12.40 -10.99 -1.08
CA GLY A 19 -12.91 -10.54 0.21
C GLY A 19 -11.82 -9.96 1.12
N LEU A 20 -10.62 -10.55 1.11
CA LEU A 20 -9.47 -10.04 1.87
C LEU A 20 -8.92 -8.74 1.28
N LEU A 21 -8.75 -8.68 -0.05
CA LEU A 21 -8.28 -7.50 -0.75
C LEU A 21 -9.21 -6.30 -0.51
N MET A 22 -10.52 -6.48 -0.76
CA MET A 22 -11.49 -5.40 -0.65
C MET A 22 -11.57 -4.84 0.77
N ARG A 23 -11.60 -5.72 1.79
CA ARG A 23 -11.64 -5.30 3.19
C ARG A 23 -10.42 -4.45 3.56
N HIS A 24 -9.23 -4.91 3.18
CA HIS A 24 -7.99 -4.15 3.42
C HIS A 24 -7.99 -2.83 2.66
N ALA A 25 -8.30 -2.85 1.38
CA ALA A 25 -8.32 -1.67 0.52
C ALA A 25 -9.30 -0.59 1.00
N GLU A 26 -10.50 -0.98 1.44
CA GLU A 26 -11.49 -0.07 2.02
C GLU A 26 -11.04 0.54 3.36
N GLN A 27 -10.32 -0.23 4.20
CA GLN A 27 -9.74 0.29 5.44
C GLN A 27 -8.66 1.32 5.15
N VAL A 28 -7.76 1.00 4.20
CA VAL A 28 -6.71 1.92 3.76
C VAL A 28 -7.32 3.19 3.15
N ALA A 29 -8.34 3.06 2.31
CA ALA A 29 -9.03 4.21 1.69
C ALA A 29 -9.65 5.13 2.76
N ARG A 30 -10.38 4.58 3.72
CA ARG A 30 -10.96 5.39 4.83
C ARG A 30 -9.89 6.13 5.63
N LYS A 31 -8.78 5.45 5.97
CA LYS A 31 -7.67 6.07 6.70
C LYS A 31 -6.98 7.15 5.85
N ALA A 32 -6.72 6.86 4.59
CA ALA A 32 -6.07 7.80 3.67
C ALA A 32 -6.90 9.08 3.49
N LEU A 33 -8.22 8.96 3.31
CA LEU A 33 -9.12 10.11 3.23
C LEU A 33 -9.16 10.91 4.54
N ALA A 34 -9.20 10.23 5.70
CA ALA A 34 -9.15 10.91 7.00
C ALA A 34 -7.81 11.65 7.23
N VAL A 35 -6.70 11.08 6.75
CA VAL A 35 -5.38 11.74 6.76
C VAL A 35 -5.39 12.94 5.83
N ALA A 36 -5.83 12.76 4.59
CA ALA A 36 -5.87 13.81 3.57
C ALA A 36 -6.68 15.03 4.01
N ALA A 37 -7.80 14.81 4.69
CA ALA A 37 -8.66 15.89 5.21
C ALA A 37 -7.97 16.78 6.25
N ARG A 38 -6.89 16.32 6.89
CA ARG A 38 -6.10 17.09 7.86
C ARG A 38 -4.96 17.88 7.22
N VAL A 39 -4.55 17.49 6.01
CA VAL A 39 -3.45 18.16 5.29
C VAL A 39 -4.01 19.37 4.57
N LYS A 40 -3.58 20.57 4.98
CA LYS A 40 -4.11 21.82 4.43
C LYS A 40 -3.39 22.28 3.16
N GLU A 41 -2.08 22.07 3.11
CA GLU A 41 -1.22 22.52 2.00
C GLU A 41 -0.11 21.49 1.70
N PRO A 42 0.09 21.10 0.44
CA PRO A 42 -0.81 21.34 -0.70
C PRO A 42 -2.13 20.56 -0.57
N THR A 43 -3.19 21.02 -1.28
CA THR A 43 -4.48 20.34 -1.28
C THR A 43 -4.36 18.97 -1.97
N ALA A 44 -4.74 17.92 -1.25
CA ALA A 44 -4.72 16.56 -1.76
C ALA A 44 -5.91 16.25 -2.69
N ASP A 45 -5.67 15.47 -3.75
CA ASP A 45 -6.70 14.95 -4.65
C ASP A 45 -7.43 13.77 -3.98
N LEU A 46 -8.54 14.06 -3.28
CA LEU A 46 -9.29 13.04 -2.52
C LEU A 46 -9.85 11.93 -3.40
N THR A 47 -10.34 12.27 -4.59
CA THR A 47 -10.88 11.29 -5.53
C THR A 47 -9.79 10.32 -6.01
N PHE A 48 -8.61 10.87 -6.28
CA PHE A 48 -7.46 10.04 -6.64
C PHE A 48 -6.98 9.18 -5.46
N ILE A 49 -6.90 9.72 -4.25
CA ILE A 49 -6.50 8.99 -3.04
C ILE A 49 -7.41 7.79 -2.80
N GLU A 50 -8.74 7.98 -2.88
CA GLU A 50 -9.71 6.90 -2.68
C GLU A 50 -9.49 5.78 -3.70
N SER A 51 -9.47 6.12 -4.97
CA SER A 51 -9.30 5.13 -6.05
C SER A 51 -7.93 4.46 -6.00
N ALA A 52 -6.87 5.20 -5.69
CA ALA A 52 -5.52 4.66 -5.57
C ALA A 52 -5.38 3.71 -4.36
N ALA A 53 -6.00 4.05 -3.23
CA ALA A 53 -6.04 3.19 -2.06
C ALA A 53 -6.81 1.88 -2.33
N LEU A 54 -7.89 1.92 -3.12
CA LEU A 54 -8.60 0.71 -3.53
C LEU A 54 -7.75 -0.20 -4.44
N LEU A 55 -6.89 0.37 -5.26
CA LEU A 55 -6.12 -0.34 -6.28
C LEU A 55 -4.68 -0.70 -5.87
N HIS A 56 -4.15 -0.18 -4.74
CA HIS A 56 -2.73 -0.29 -4.41
C HIS A 56 -2.19 -1.72 -4.34
N ASP A 57 -3.04 -2.68 -4.05
CA ASP A 57 -2.70 -4.09 -3.87
C ASP A 57 -3.19 -5.01 -5.00
N ILE A 58 -3.70 -4.45 -6.11
CA ILE A 58 -4.34 -5.23 -7.17
C ILE A 58 -3.47 -6.37 -7.74
N GLY A 59 -2.15 -6.28 -7.63
CA GLY A 59 -1.22 -7.29 -8.14
C GLY A 59 -1.01 -8.53 -7.26
N ILE A 60 -1.65 -8.62 -6.08
CA ILE A 60 -1.42 -9.74 -5.14
C ILE A 60 -1.74 -11.10 -5.75
N PHE A 61 -2.79 -11.23 -6.59
CA PHE A 61 -3.20 -12.50 -7.16
C PHE A 61 -2.12 -13.16 -8.03
N LEU A 62 -1.20 -12.38 -8.59
CA LEU A 62 -0.06 -12.87 -9.38
C LEU A 62 1.08 -13.43 -8.53
N THR A 63 0.99 -13.30 -7.21
CA THR A 63 2.03 -13.73 -6.27
C THR A 63 1.69 -15.04 -5.58
N HIS A 64 2.72 -15.71 -5.08
CA HIS A 64 2.55 -16.87 -4.20
C HIS A 64 2.21 -16.40 -2.79
N ALA A 65 0.92 -16.31 -2.50
CA ALA A 65 0.38 -15.86 -1.22
C ALA A 65 -0.81 -16.74 -0.78
N PRO A 66 -0.53 -18.01 -0.40
CA PRO A 66 -1.60 -18.99 -0.11
C PRO A 66 -2.49 -18.58 1.06
N LEU A 67 -2.00 -17.82 2.02
CA LEU A 67 -2.80 -17.26 3.11
C LEU A 67 -3.91 -16.33 2.60
N PHE A 68 -3.70 -15.68 1.46
CA PHE A 68 -4.70 -14.85 0.78
C PHE A 68 -5.53 -15.61 -0.25
N GLY A 69 -5.25 -16.90 -0.45
CA GLY A 69 -5.88 -17.70 -1.51
C GLY A 69 -5.29 -17.42 -2.90
N CYS A 70 -4.09 -16.84 -2.98
CA CYS A 70 -3.40 -16.54 -4.23
C CYS A 70 -2.30 -17.56 -4.49
N THR A 71 -2.34 -18.17 -5.68
CA THR A 71 -1.44 -19.26 -6.11
C THR A 71 -0.53 -18.84 -7.27
N GLY A 72 -0.28 -17.55 -7.43
CA GLY A 72 0.65 -17.04 -8.43
C GLY A 72 2.09 -17.52 -8.16
N THR A 73 2.98 -17.29 -9.12
CA THR A 73 4.34 -17.84 -9.09
C THR A 73 5.39 -16.83 -8.59
N ARG A 74 5.04 -15.54 -8.52
CA ARG A 74 5.98 -14.49 -8.13
C ARG A 74 6.06 -14.36 -6.61
N PRO A 75 7.23 -13.98 -6.05
CA PRO A 75 7.33 -13.64 -4.63
C PRO A 75 6.31 -12.56 -4.23
N TYR A 76 5.77 -12.65 -3.01
CA TYR A 76 4.79 -11.67 -2.50
C TYR A 76 5.27 -10.21 -2.61
N LEU A 77 6.56 -9.97 -2.38
CA LEU A 77 7.18 -8.65 -2.50
C LEU A 77 6.95 -7.99 -3.87
N CYS A 78 6.72 -8.78 -4.93
CA CYS A 78 6.53 -8.28 -6.30
C CYS A 78 5.13 -7.71 -6.55
N HIS A 79 4.16 -7.81 -5.61
CA HIS A 79 2.77 -7.41 -5.88
C HIS A 79 2.63 -5.95 -6.34
N GLY A 80 3.43 -5.04 -5.78
CA GLY A 80 3.40 -3.63 -6.17
C GLY A 80 3.84 -3.41 -7.62
N VAL A 81 4.93 -4.07 -8.05
CA VAL A 81 5.43 -3.99 -9.44
C VAL A 81 4.44 -4.64 -10.41
N LEU A 82 3.92 -5.80 -10.06
CA LEU A 82 2.93 -6.51 -10.88
C LEU A 82 1.63 -5.72 -11.02
N GLY A 83 1.18 -5.10 -9.92
CA GLY A 83 0.02 -4.20 -9.95
C GLY A 83 0.28 -2.95 -10.78
N ARG A 84 1.49 -2.39 -10.74
CA ARG A 84 1.88 -1.29 -11.63
C ARG A 84 1.69 -1.67 -13.10
N GLU A 85 2.19 -2.83 -13.52
CA GLU A 85 2.08 -3.30 -14.90
C GLU A 85 0.61 -3.44 -15.35
N LEU A 86 -0.27 -3.93 -14.46
CA LEU A 86 -1.71 -4.03 -14.71
C LEU A 86 -2.35 -2.64 -14.88
N LEU A 87 -2.05 -1.72 -13.97
CA LEU A 87 -2.64 -0.39 -13.96
C LEU A 87 -2.13 0.49 -15.11
N GLU A 88 -0.87 0.33 -15.53
CA GLU A 88 -0.35 0.98 -16.74
C GLU A 88 -1.09 0.49 -18.00
N LYS A 89 -1.33 -0.82 -18.13
CA LYS A 89 -2.12 -1.40 -19.22
C LYS A 89 -3.58 -0.91 -19.22
N ALA A 90 -4.14 -0.67 -18.04
CA ALA A 90 -5.48 -0.10 -17.87
C ALA A 90 -5.54 1.42 -18.10
N GLY A 91 -4.43 2.08 -18.47
CA GLY A 91 -4.37 3.52 -18.70
C GLY A 91 -4.39 4.36 -17.42
N LEU A 92 -3.94 3.80 -16.28
CA LEU A 92 -3.94 4.43 -14.96
C LEU A 92 -2.51 4.66 -14.42
N PRO A 93 -1.65 5.45 -15.09
CA PRO A 93 -0.24 5.55 -14.73
C PRO A 93 0.00 6.17 -13.35
N ARG A 94 -0.86 7.10 -12.87
CA ARG A 94 -0.74 7.65 -11.50
C ARG A 94 -1.02 6.60 -10.45
N HIS A 95 -2.05 5.77 -10.61
CA HIS A 95 -2.39 4.66 -9.71
C HIS A 95 -1.29 3.58 -9.72
N ALA A 96 -0.71 3.33 -10.89
CA ALA A 96 0.40 2.40 -11.05
C ALA A 96 1.62 2.79 -10.18
N LEU A 97 1.93 4.08 -10.07
CA LEU A 97 3.00 4.58 -9.19
C LEU A 97 2.68 4.37 -7.71
N VAL A 98 1.44 4.59 -7.28
CA VAL A 98 1.01 4.29 -5.90
C VAL A 98 1.18 2.79 -5.61
N CYS A 99 0.71 1.93 -6.53
CA CYS A 99 0.81 0.49 -6.40
C CYS A 99 2.27 0.02 -6.26
N GLU A 100 3.18 0.52 -7.08
CA GLU A 100 4.60 0.15 -7.00
C GLU A 100 5.29 0.65 -5.72
N ARG A 101 4.94 1.86 -5.25
CA ARG A 101 5.72 2.60 -4.25
C ARG A 101 5.22 2.47 -2.82
N HIS A 102 4.14 1.71 -2.58
CA HIS A 102 3.57 1.59 -1.23
C HIS A 102 4.25 0.55 -0.33
N VAL A 103 5.11 -0.33 -0.87
CA VAL A 103 5.75 -1.41 -0.11
C VAL A 103 6.67 -0.85 0.98
N GLY A 104 6.44 -1.25 2.23
CA GLY A 104 7.12 -0.65 3.39
C GLY A 104 6.81 0.85 3.50
N VAL A 105 7.84 1.68 3.50
CA VAL A 105 7.76 3.15 3.35
C VAL A 105 8.42 3.57 2.03
N GLY A 106 8.40 2.68 1.05
CA GLY A 106 9.12 2.78 -0.22
C GLY A 106 10.51 2.14 -0.14
N LEU A 107 10.98 1.69 -1.31
CA LEU A 107 12.28 1.05 -1.48
C LEU A 107 13.16 1.91 -2.39
N SER A 108 14.39 2.18 -1.97
CA SER A 108 15.36 2.83 -2.83
C SER A 108 16.00 1.83 -3.80
N ARG A 109 16.52 2.31 -4.92
CA ARG A 109 17.31 1.50 -5.86
C ARG A 109 18.47 0.79 -5.14
N GLU A 110 19.18 1.51 -4.27
CA GLU A 110 20.33 0.97 -3.53
C GLU A 110 19.93 -0.18 -2.61
N GLU A 111 18.78 -0.08 -1.94
CA GLU A 111 18.26 -1.16 -1.11
C GLU A 111 17.89 -2.40 -1.92
N ILE A 112 17.28 -2.21 -3.08
CA ILE A 112 16.92 -3.29 -4.00
C ILE A 112 18.17 -4.04 -4.45
N GLU A 113 19.19 -3.31 -4.89
CA GLU A 113 20.47 -3.86 -5.39
C GLU A 113 21.27 -4.53 -4.25
N LYS A 114 21.45 -3.83 -3.13
CA LYS A 114 22.22 -4.32 -1.98
C LYS A 114 21.62 -5.62 -1.40
N ASN A 115 20.30 -5.68 -1.29
CA ASN A 115 19.61 -6.84 -0.72
C ASN A 115 19.22 -7.87 -1.79
N ARG A 116 19.58 -7.67 -3.06
CA ARG A 116 19.23 -8.54 -4.19
C ARG A 116 17.75 -8.89 -4.21
N LEU A 117 16.90 -7.87 -3.98
CA LEU A 117 15.45 -8.08 -3.99
C LEU A 117 14.97 -8.45 -5.40
N PRO A 118 13.95 -9.31 -5.53
CA PRO A 118 13.40 -9.72 -6.84
C PRO A 118 12.54 -8.62 -7.47
N LEU A 119 13.07 -7.40 -7.52
CA LEU A 119 12.43 -6.18 -8.01
C LEU A 119 13.29 -5.50 -9.07
N PRO A 120 12.70 -4.71 -9.98
CA PRO A 120 13.48 -3.88 -10.90
C PRO A 120 14.40 -2.90 -10.15
N SER A 121 15.63 -2.73 -10.66
CA SER A 121 16.62 -1.82 -10.08
C SER A 121 16.28 -0.36 -10.39
N ARG A 122 15.34 0.20 -9.64
CA ARG A 122 14.92 1.60 -9.71
C ARG A 122 14.37 2.10 -8.38
N ASP A 123 14.25 3.42 -8.22
CA ASP A 123 13.67 4.02 -7.03
C ASP A 123 12.15 3.80 -7.00
N MET A 124 11.65 3.24 -5.90
CA MET A 124 10.24 2.95 -5.65
C MET A 124 9.76 3.62 -4.35
N ARG A 125 10.29 4.81 -4.04
CA ARG A 125 9.83 5.61 -2.91
C ARG A 125 8.65 6.49 -3.32
N PRO A 126 7.61 6.66 -2.46
CA PRO A 126 6.51 7.57 -2.76
C PRO A 126 6.99 9.02 -2.85
N VAL A 127 6.60 9.70 -3.93
CA VAL A 127 7.04 11.07 -4.25
C VAL A 127 5.92 12.09 -4.03
N SER A 128 4.73 11.85 -4.60
CA SER A 128 3.62 12.79 -4.45
C SER A 128 3.02 12.71 -3.04
N LEU A 129 2.26 13.75 -2.66
CA LEU A 129 1.54 13.77 -1.40
C LEU A 129 0.57 12.58 -1.30
N GLU A 130 -0.16 12.30 -2.36
CA GLU A 130 -1.14 11.22 -2.42
C GLU A 130 -0.47 9.84 -2.30
N GLU A 131 0.68 9.63 -2.98
CA GLU A 131 1.47 8.42 -2.83
C GLU A 131 1.90 8.21 -1.37
N GLN A 132 2.37 9.28 -0.71
CA GLN A 132 2.79 9.24 0.69
C GLN A 132 1.62 8.97 1.63
N ILE A 133 0.46 9.59 1.40
CA ILE A 133 -0.75 9.38 2.21
C ILE A 133 -1.24 7.93 2.09
N VAL A 134 -1.34 7.36 0.90
CA VAL A 134 -1.77 5.97 0.71
C VAL A 134 -0.76 5.00 1.32
N CYS A 135 0.53 5.20 1.07
CA CYS A 135 1.60 4.39 1.65
C CYS A 135 1.59 4.44 3.19
N PHE A 136 1.38 5.62 3.78
CA PHE A 136 1.26 5.79 5.22
C PHE A 136 0.03 5.08 5.79
N ALA A 137 -1.14 5.27 5.18
CA ALA A 137 -2.40 4.68 5.62
C ALA A 137 -2.37 3.14 5.59
N ASP A 138 -1.71 2.53 4.60
CA ASP A 138 -1.55 1.08 4.48
C ASP A 138 -0.84 0.48 5.71
N LYS A 139 0.09 1.19 6.34
CA LYS A 139 0.83 0.65 7.50
C LYS A 139 -0.06 0.32 8.69
N PHE A 140 -1.21 0.96 8.81
CA PHE A 140 -2.12 0.78 9.95
C PHE A 140 -2.92 -0.53 9.91
N PHE A 141 -2.96 -1.22 8.78
CA PHE A 141 -3.79 -2.41 8.62
C PHE A 141 -2.97 -3.62 8.18
N SER A 142 -3.27 -4.77 8.79
CA SER A 142 -2.69 -6.06 8.40
C SER A 142 -3.69 -6.82 7.54
N LYS A 143 -3.23 -7.34 6.42
CA LYS A 143 -4.03 -8.18 5.54
C LYS A 143 -4.38 -9.54 6.19
N ASN A 144 -3.56 -10.00 7.15
CA ASN A 144 -3.73 -11.29 7.84
C ASN A 144 -4.63 -11.22 9.08
N GLY A 145 -5.15 -10.06 9.44
CA GLY A 145 -6.00 -9.91 10.63
C GLY A 145 -5.27 -9.96 11.99
N ASP A 146 -3.94 -9.96 12.01
CA ASP A 146 -3.11 -10.11 13.23
C ASP A 146 -3.10 -8.86 14.12
N GLY A 147 -3.96 -7.91 13.87
CA GLY A 147 -4.00 -6.60 14.52
C GLY A 147 -4.91 -6.48 15.74
N GLY A 148 -5.30 -7.60 16.37
CA GLY A 148 -6.18 -7.53 17.54
C GLY A 148 -7.67 -7.51 17.20
N GLY A 149 -8.10 -8.45 16.38
CA GLY A 149 -9.45 -8.57 15.83
C GLY A 149 -9.49 -8.20 14.36
N VAL A 150 -10.49 -8.70 13.65
CA VAL A 150 -10.65 -8.51 12.20
C VAL A 150 -10.60 -7.01 11.87
N GLY A 151 -9.42 -6.51 11.45
CA GLY A 151 -9.23 -5.16 10.94
C GLY A 151 -9.02 -4.06 11.98
N GLY A 152 -8.45 -4.35 13.16
CA GLY A 152 -8.02 -3.30 14.09
C GLY A 152 -6.88 -2.45 13.53
N GLU A 153 -6.96 -1.13 13.70
CA GLU A 153 -5.91 -0.19 13.34
C GLU A 153 -4.70 -0.38 14.28
N LYS A 154 -3.51 -0.57 13.70
CA LYS A 154 -2.27 -0.70 14.47
C LYS A 154 -1.88 0.63 15.11
N SER A 155 -1.34 0.57 16.34
CA SER A 155 -0.76 1.75 16.97
C SER A 155 0.54 2.18 16.26
N LEU A 156 0.90 3.47 16.38
CA LEU A 156 2.17 4.00 15.85
C LEU A 156 3.38 3.23 16.41
N SER A 157 3.35 2.85 17.69
CA SER A 157 4.41 2.07 18.32
C SER A 157 4.58 0.70 17.69
N ARG A 158 3.48 0.02 17.35
CA ARG A 158 3.52 -1.26 16.65
C ARG A 158 4.09 -1.12 15.24
N ILE A 159 3.66 -0.11 14.49
CA ILE A 159 4.18 0.14 13.14
C ILE A 159 5.69 0.42 13.18
N ARG A 160 6.16 1.22 14.15
CA ARG A 160 7.60 1.47 14.35
C ARG A 160 8.36 0.16 14.62
N ALA A 161 7.83 -0.70 15.48
CA ALA A 161 8.43 -2.00 15.78
C ALA A 161 8.48 -2.92 14.55
N GLU A 162 7.46 -2.89 13.68
CA GLU A 162 7.44 -3.65 12.42
C GLU A 162 8.42 -3.08 11.37
N LEU A 163 8.69 -1.77 11.36
CA LEU A 163 9.62 -1.12 10.43
C LEU A 163 11.09 -1.19 10.88
N ALA A 164 11.35 -1.21 12.20
CA ALA A 164 12.69 -1.17 12.76
C ALA A 164 13.67 -2.23 12.22
N PRO A 165 13.28 -3.48 11.96
CA PRO A 165 14.16 -4.49 11.37
C PRO A 165 14.66 -4.14 9.95
N PHE A 166 13.96 -3.24 9.24
CA PHE A 166 14.32 -2.82 7.87
C PHE A 166 15.21 -1.59 7.82
N GLY A 167 15.44 -0.93 8.97
CA GLY A 167 16.35 0.22 9.09
C GLY A 167 15.75 1.35 9.93
N THR A 168 16.63 2.08 10.61
CA THR A 168 16.25 3.26 11.41
C THR A 168 15.73 4.40 10.54
N ASP A 169 16.18 4.49 9.30
CA ASP A 169 15.71 5.41 8.28
C ASP A 169 14.23 5.16 7.93
N LYS A 170 13.78 3.90 7.89
CA LYS A 170 12.37 3.54 7.64
C LYS A 170 11.45 4.05 8.75
N VAL A 171 11.88 3.91 9.98
CA VAL A 171 11.16 4.47 11.14
C VAL A 171 11.15 5.99 11.07
N ALA A 172 12.28 6.62 10.74
CA ALA A 172 12.37 8.08 10.63
C ALA A 172 11.46 8.66 9.55
N ILE A 173 11.35 7.99 8.38
CA ILE A 173 10.42 8.36 7.29
C ILE A 173 8.98 8.27 7.79
N PHE A 174 8.60 7.15 8.41
CA PHE A 174 7.26 6.97 8.95
C PHE A 174 6.92 8.04 10.00
N ASP A 175 7.84 8.34 10.90
CA ASP A 175 7.66 9.37 11.94
C ASP A 175 7.53 10.78 11.36
N ALA A 176 8.26 11.07 10.28
CA ALA A 176 8.11 12.33 9.56
C ALA A 176 6.70 12.47 8.95
N TRP A 177 6.19 11.39 8.36
CA TRP A 177 4.81 11.35 7.86
C TRP A 177 3.79 11.44 8.99
N ALA A 178 3.98 10.73 10.11
CA ALA A 178 3.06 10.79 11.25
C ALA A 178 2.93 12.23 11.79
N ARG A 179 4.04 12.96 11.91
CA ARG A 179 4.02 14.39 12.27
C ARG A 179 3.32 15.23 11.22
N ARG A 180 3.67 15.06 9.93
CA ARG A 180 3.09 15.83 8.82
C ARG A 180 1.58 15.64 8.71
N PHE A 181 1.11 14.43 8.97
CA PHE A 181 -0.30 14.02 8.80
C PHE A 181 -1.12 14.11 10.09
N GLY A 182 -0.55 14.66 11.17
CA GLY A 182 -1.27 14.88 12.43
C GLY A 182 -1.63 13.59 13.18
N GLU A 183 -0.85 12.53 13.00
CA GLU A 183 -0.95 11.24 13.73
C GLU A 183 0.11 11.16 14.83
N VAL A 184 0.33 12.24 15.55
CA VAL A 184 1.22 12.23 16.72
C VAL A 184 0.46 11.65 17.92
N PRO A 185 1.12 10.85 18.78
CA PRO A 185 0.53 10.48 20.07
C PRO A 185 0.19 11.75 20.84
N ALA A 186 -1.02 11.80 21.38
CA ALA A 186 -1.40 12.84 22.34
C ALA A 186 -0.51 12.77 23.58
#